data_9b123760886585e58a2ee4d205263137
#
_entry.id   9b123760886585e58a2ee4d205263137
#
_cell.length_a   1.000
_cell.length_b   1.000
_cell.length_c   1.000
_cell.angle_alpha   90.00
_cell.angle_beta   90.00
_cell.angle_gamma   90.00
#
_symmetry.space_group_name_H-M   'P 1'
#
loop_
_entity.id
_entity.type
_entity.pdbx_description
1 polymer ?
#
loop_
_entity_poly.entity_id
_entity_poly.type
_entity_poly.pdbx_seq_one_letter_code
_entity_poly.pdbx_strand_id
1 'polypeptide(L)'
;MVTGLATGIDAYGALGALECKEAEHPVIGVLGCGIDVVYPKGNERLYEAVAARGCLFTEFMPKTPPLGHHFPYRNRIISGLSQGVVVVEAGEKSGASITAGLALEQGREVFAVPGRITDPMSSGTNRMLRRGEARLITSVGEILEEFGLESGEESVPAVNFRDLTPLEKDIYRALSQGEKNEDELLDRLDCDVGDLISTLTSMTFSGIIKQLPGSLYALDPMSARVVY
;
A
#
# COMPACT_ATOMS: atom_id res chain seq x y z
N MET A 1 -5.88 -10.27 6.16
CA MET A 1 -4.47 -9.92 5.92
C MET A 1 -3.59 -10.43 7.06
N VAL A 2 -2.37 -10.96 6.77
CA VAL A 2 -1.39 -11.35 7.79
C VAL A 2 -0.19 -10.41 7.68
N THR A 3 0.24 -9.79 8.78
CA THR A 3 1.27 -8.74 8.75
C THR A 3 2.12 -8.73 10.01
N GLY A 4 3.31 -8.16 9.92
CA GLY A 4 4.21 -7.92 11.05
C GLY A 4 3.98 -6.62 11.80
N LEU A 5 3.01 -5.81 11.38
CA LEU A 5 2.72 -4.49 11.92
C LEU A 5 3.93 -3.56 11.97
N ALA A 6 4.83 -3.69 10.98
CA ALA A 6 5.97 -2.80 10.83
C ALA A 6 5.52 -1.40 10.34
N THR A 7 6.45 -0.45 10.32
CA THR A 7 6.20 0.86 9.68
C THR A 7 6.09 0.73 8.16
N GLY A 8 5.43 1.68 7.52
CA GLY A 8 5.27 1.73 6.07
C GLY A 8 4.12 0.87 5.57
N ILE A 9 4.34 0.12 4.49
CA ILE A 9 3.28 -0.60 3.78
C ILE A 9 2.58 -1.66 4.63
N ASP A 10 3.27 -2.28 5.58
CA ASP A 10 2.67 -3.20 6.56
C ASP A 10 1.53 -2.52 7.34
N ALA A 11 1.79 -1.32 7.85
CA ALA A 11 0.79 -0.55 8.61
C ALA A 11 -0.36 -0.08 7.72
N TYR A 12 -0.06 0.45 6.53
CA TYR A 12 -1.09 0.89 5.58
C TYR A 12 -1.96 -0.25 5.09
N GLY A 13 -1.36 -1.40 4.79
CA GLY A 13 -2.11 -2.59 4.39
C GLY A 13 -3.03 -3.09 5.51
N ALA A 14 -2.56 -3.07 6.78
CA ALA A 14 -3.40 -3.44 7.92
C ALA A 14 -4.55 -2.45 8.13
N LEU A 15 -4.31 -1.13 7.97
CA LEU A 15 -5.36 -0.11 8.05
C LEU A 15 -6.41 -0.31 6.95
N GLY A 16 -5.99 -0.49 5.70
CA GLY A 16 -6.92 -0.75 4.60
C GLY A 16 -7.74 -2.04 4.81
N ALA A 17 -7.12 -3.11 5.33
CA ALA A 17 -7.87 -4.31 5.67
C ALA A 17 -8.87 -4.09 6.82
N LEU A 18 -8.55 -3.25 7.81
CA LEU A 18 -9.45 -2.89 8.90
C LEU A 18 -10.64 -2.02 8.43
N GLU A 19 -10.54 -1.33 7.31
CA GLU A 19 -11.65 -0.57 6.73
C GLU A 19 -12.72 -1.46 6.08
N CYS A 20 -12.36 -2.71 5.72
CA CYS A 20 -13.30 -3.69 5.18
C CYS A 20 -14.35 -4.04 6.22
N LYS A 21 -15.63 -3.64 5.99
CA LYS A 21 -16.74 -3.84 6.93
C LYS A 21 -17.31 -5.25 6.87
N GLU A 22 -17.17 -5.91 5.74
CA GLU A 22 -17.66 -7.26 5.46
C GLU A 22 -16.82 -8.33 6.17
N ALA A 23 -15.56 -8.04 6.45
CA ALA A 23 -14.65 -8.96 7.13
C ALA A 23 -14.78 -8.80 8.66
N GLU A 24 -15.17 -9.87 9.35
CA GLU A 24 -15.29 -9.88 10.81
C GLU A 24 -13.91 -9.74 11.47
N HIS A 25 -12.90 -10.45 10.96
CA HIS A 25 -11.53 -10.45 11.47
C HIS A 25 -10.50 -10.22 10.35
N PRO A 26 -10.37 -8.99 9.86
CA PRO A 26 -9.63 -8.71 8.62
C PRO A 26 -8.10 -8.82 8.76
N VAL A 27 -7.55 -8.74 9.98
CA VAL A 27 -6.09 -8.65 10.19
C VAL A 27 -5.61 -9.63 11.25
N ILE A 28 -4.52 -10.33 10.95
CA ILE A 28 -3.70 -11.08 11.89
C ILE A 28 -2.34 -10.37 12.01
N GLY A 29 -2.08 -9.78 13.17
CA GLY A 29 -0.80 -9.18 13.50
C GLY A 29 0.12 -10.21 14.17
N VAL A 30 1.20 -10.59 13.52
CA VAL A 30 2.20 -11.50 14.11
C VAL A 30 3.35 -10.68 14.69
N LEU A 31 3.70 -10.88 15.95
CA LEU A 31 4.64 -10.03 16.68
C LEU A 31 6.00 -10.70 16.86
N GLY A 32 7.07 -9.90 16.84
CA GLY A 32 8.44 -10.32 17.15
C GLY A 32 8.88 -9.99 18.60
N CYS A 33 7.89 -9.81 19.50
CA CYS A 33 8.08 -9.46 20.90
C CYS A 33 6.94 -10.04 21.73
N GLY A 34 6.95 -9.83 23.04
CA GLY A 34 5.84 -10.21 23.92
C GLY A 34 4.53 -9.54 23.51
N ILE A 35 3.40 -10.20 23.81
CA ILE A 35 2.06 -9.72 23.44
C ILE A 35 1.72 -8.35 24.04
N ASP A 36 2.34 -8.03 25.16
CA ASP A 36 2.20 -6.80 25.95
C ASP A 36 3.20 -5.71 25.52
N VAL A 37 3.99 -5.95 24.48
CA VAL A 37 5.01 -5.02 23.99
C VAL A 37 4.65 -4.50 22.62
N VAL A 38 4.38 -3.19 22.52
CA VAL A 38 4.13 -2.52 21.23
C VAL A 38 5.44 -2.16 20.56
N TYR A 39 5.63 -2.65 19.32
CA TYR A 39 6.78 -2.32 18.50
C TYR A 39 6.44 -2.34 16.99
N PRO A 40 6.74 -1.28 16.23
CA PRO A 40 7.28 0.01 16.69
C PRO A 40 6.27 0.81 17.53
N LYS A 41 6.77 1.65 18.45
CA LYS A 41 5.90 2.43 19.36
C LYS A 41 4.92 3.35 18.64
N GLY A 42 5.29 3.85 17.44
CA GLY A 42 4.42 4.69 16.62
C GLY A 42 3.14 4.00 16.13
N ASN A 43 3.07 2.67 16.20
CA ASN A 43 1.92 1.88 15.72
C ASN A 43 0.96 1.45 16.86
N GLU A 44 1.01 2.09 18.04
CA GLU A 44 0.19 1.72 19.19
C GLU A 44 -1.31 1.69 18.85
N ARG A 45 -1.82 2.73 18.20
CA ARG A 45 -3.23 2.79 17.75
C ARG A 45 -3.59 1.67 16.77
N LEU A 46 -2.65 1.29 15.90
CA LEU A 46 -2.86 0.17 14.99
C LEU A 46 -2.95 -1.16 15.75
N TYR A 47 -2.10 -1.37 16.76
CA TYR A 47 -2.18 -2.54 17.63
C TYR A 47 -3.53 -2.64 18.34
N GLU A 48 -4.03 -1.53 18.90
CA GLU A 48 -5.35 -1.47 19.54
C GLU A 48 -6.47 -1.81 18.55
N ALA A 49 -6.42 -1.26 17.34
CA ALA A 49 -7.40 -1.52 16.31
C ALA A 49 -7.38 -2.99 15.83
N VAL A 50 -6.19 -3.58 15.66
CA VAL A 50 -6.04 -4.99 15.30
C VAL A 50 -6.49 -5.90 16.46
N ALA A 51 -6.20 -5.55 17.72
CA ALA A 51 -6.68 -6.30 18.87
C ALA A 51 -8.22 -6.28 19.00
N ALA A 52 -8.86 -5.17 18.61
CA ALA A 52 -10.31 -5.00 18.67
C ALA A 52 -11.07 -5.72 17.54
N ARG A 53 -10.50 -5.79 16.33
CA ARG A 53 -11.17 -6.30 15.13
C ARG A 53 -10.45 -7.44 14.42
N GLY A 54 -9.33 -7.89 14.93
CA GLY A 54 -8.52 -8.94 14.35
C GLY A 54 -7.90 -9.83 15.42
N CYS A 55 -6.66 -10.23 15.20
CA CYS A 55 -5.92 -11.06 16.15
C CYS A 55 -4.46 -10.60 16.23
N LEU A 56 -3.92 -10.52 17.45
CA LEU A 56 -2.49 -10.39 17.68
C LEU A 56 -1.94 -11.75 18.14
N PHE A 57 -0.88 -12.19 17.49
CA PHE A 57 -0.25 -13.48 17.75
C PHE A 57 1.24 -13.35 17.96
N THR A 58 1.80 -14.10 18.92
CA THR A 58 3.23 -14.20 19.12
C THR A 58 3.62 -15.55 19.75
N GLU A 59 4.83 -16.01 19.47
CA GLU A 59 5.45 -17.15 20.14
C GLU A 59 6.31 -16.72 21.35
N PHE A 60 6.49 -15.42 21.55
CA PHE A 60 7.34 -14.90 22.62
C PHE A 60 6.55 -14.70 23.91
N MET A 61 7.19 -15.00 25.03
CA MET A 61 6.60 -14.78 26.35
C MET A 61 6.30 -13.29 26.61
N PRO A 62 5.29 -12.96 27.42
CA PRO A 62 5.05 -11.58 27.84
C PRO A 62 6.34 -10.90 28.34
N LYS A 63 6.45 -9.59 28.08
CA LYS A 63 7.62 -8.76 28.40
C LYS A 63 8.89 -9.06 27.60
N THR A 64 8.86 -9.97 26.63
CA THR A 64 10.01 -10.19 25.74
C THR A 64 10.25 -8.95 24.89
N PRO A 65 11.47 -8.35 24.93
CA PRO A 65 11.77 -7.15 24.16
C PRO A 65 11.87 -7.44 22.66
N PRO A 66 11.68 -6.41 21.79
CA PRO A 66 11.76 -6.52 20.34
C PRO A 66 13.21 -6.58 19.87
N LEU A 67 13.83 -7.77 19.91
CA LEU A 67 15.20 -7.98 19.46
C LEU A 67 15.27 -8.20 17.94
N GLY A 68 16.31 -7.66 17.29
CA GLY A 68 16.43 -7.67 15.84
C GLY A 68 16.31 -9.06 15.19
N HIS A 69 16.83 -10.12 15.84
CA HIS A 69 16.75 -11.49 15.31
C HIS A 69 15.37 -12.15 15.49
N HIS A 70 14.50 -11.59 16.32
CA HIS A 70 13.12 -12.09 16.47
C HIS A 70 12.29 -11.87 15.22
N PHE A 71 12.51 -10.76 14.50
CA PHE A 71 11.70 -10.40 13.35
C PHE A 71 11.86 -11.36 12.17
N PRO A 72 13.08 -11.72 11.73
CA PRO A 72 13.27 -12.75 10.73
C PRO A 72 12.70 -14.11 11.15
N TYR A 73 12.86 -14.50 12.42
CA TYR A 73 12.32 -15.73 12.94
C TYR A 73 10.78 -15.76 12.90
N ARG A 74 10.14 -14.67 13.31
CA ARG A 74 8.69 -14.49 13.27
C ARG A 74 8.12 -14.56 11.85
N ASN A 75 8.84 -14.07 10.83
CA ASN A 75 8.34 -13.95 9.46
C ASN A 75 7.90 -15.29 8.85
N ARG A 76 8.43 -16.42 9.32
CA ARG A 76 7.97 -17.77 8.93
C ARG A 76 6.50 -18.02 9.26
N ILE A 77 5.99 -17.37 10.29
CA ILE A 77 4.57 -17.49 10.69
C ILE A 77 3.72 -16.64 9.76
N ILE A 78 4.18 -15.44 9.41
CA ILE A 78 3.48 -14.57 8.47
C ILE A 78 3.30 -15.29 7.14
N SER A 79 4.38 -15.82 6.54
CA SER A 79 4.30 -16.56 5.28
C SER A 79 3.50 -17.85 5.42
N GLY A 80 3.66 -18.58 6.52
CA GLY A 80 2.98 -19.85 6.78
C GLY A 80 1.46 -19.74 6.90
N LEU A 81 0.96 -18.64 7.48
CA LEU A 81 -0.46 -18.34 7.61
C LEU A 81 -1.07 -17.70 6.34
N SER A 82 -0.23 -17.32 5.37
CA SER A 82 -0.67 -16.67 4.14
C SER A 82 -0.78 -17.66 2.99
N GLN A 83 -1.68 -17.43 2.05
CA GLN A 83 -1.73 -18.14 0.77
C GLN A 83 -0.66 -17.62 -0.18
N GLY A 84 -0.35 -16.32 -0.10
CA GLY A 84 0.70 -15.69 -0.85
C GLY A 84 1.27 -14.47 -0.13
N VAL A 85 2.45 -14.03 -0.53
CA VAL A 85 3.15 -12.86 0.00
C VAL A 85 3.33 -11.83 -1.09
N VAL A 86 2.86 -10.61 -0.83
CA VAL A 86 3.03 -9.47 -1.74
C VAL A 86 4.18 -8.61 -1.25
N VAL A 87 5.20 -8.45 -2.07
CA VAL A 87 6.34 -7.56 -1.82
C VAL A 87 6.14 -6.29 -2.64
N VAL A 88 5.74 -5.22 -1.98
CA VAL A 88 5.49 -3.92 -2.64
C VAL A 88 6.80 -3.19 -2.90
N GLU A 89 7.68 -3.14 -1.88
CA GLU A 89 9.02 -2.57 -1.99
C GLU A 89 10.02 -3.42 -1.22
N ALA A 90 11.22 -3.56 -1.76
CA ALA A 90 12.34 -4.20 -1.10
C ALA A 90 13.66 -3.65 -1.63
N GLY A 91 14.48 -3.10 -0.78
CA GLY A 91 15.88 -2.85 -1.07
C GLY A 91 16.70 -4.16 -1.10
N GLU A 92 17.98 -4.07 -1.40
CA GLU A 92 18.87 -5.24 -1.60
C GLU A 92 18.95 -6.17 -0.37
N LYS A 93 18.87 -5.60 0.84
CA LYS A 93 18.92 -6.33 2.13
C LYS A 93 17.65 -6.05 2.96
N SER A 94 16.49 -6.26 2.36
CA SER A 94 15.21 -6.00 3.02
C SER A 94 14.73 -7.21 3.82
N GLY A 95 14.08 -6.96 4.98
CA GLY A 95 13.34 -7.98 5.73
C GLY A 95 12.20 -8.61 4.92
N ALA A 96 11.60 -7.87 3.98
CA ALA A 96 10.60 -8.39 3.06
C ALA A 96 11.15 -9.50 2.16
N SER A 97 12.42 -9.40 1.73
CA SER A 97 13.09 -10.47 0.97
C SER A 97 13.25 -11.76 1.76
N ILE A 98 13.42 -11.66 3.08
CA ILE A 98 13.47 -12.85 3.96
C ILE A 98 12.10 -13.52 4.00
N THR A 99 11.03 -12.75 4.15
CA THR A 99 9.65 -13.26 4.16
C THR A 99 9.30 -13.93 2.83
N ALA A 100 9.68 -13.31 1.71
CA ALA A 100 9.49 -13.89 0.38
C ALA A 100 10.25 -15.23 0.21
N GLY A 101 11.51 -15.32 0.66
CA GLY A 101 12.26 -16.57 0.65
C GLY A 101 11.60 -17.67 1.48
N LEU A 102 11.13 -17.35 2.67
CA LEU A 102 10.39 -18.27 3.53
C LEU A 102 9.06 -18.72 2.89
N ALA A 103 8.36 -17.81 2.20
CA ALA A 103 7.15 -18.14 1.47
C ALA A 103 7.42 -19.17 0.36
N LEU A 104 8.47 -18.98 -0.43
CA LEU A 104 8.89 -19.93 -1.47
C LEU A 104 9.24 -21.31 -0.88
N GLU A 105 10.00 -21.35 0.21
CA GLU A 105 10.35 -22.60 0.91
C GLU A 105 9.10 -23.33 1.44
N GLN A 106 8.04 -22.60 1.76
CA GLN A 106 6.77 -23.12 2.24
C GLN A 106 5.77 -23.43 1.13
N GLY A 107 6.16 -23.29 -0.16
CA GLY A 107 5.29 -23.50 -1.31
C GLY A 107 4.16 -22.47 -1.41
N ARG A 108 4.40 -21.24 -0.96
CA ARG A 108 3.45 -20.13 -1.08
C ARG A 108 3.77 -19.29 -2.30
N GLU A 109 2.73 -18.70 -2.90
CA GLU A 109 2.91 -17.77 -4.00
C GLU A 109 3.61 -16.49 -3.52
N VAL A 110 4.50 -15.96 -4.34
CA VAL A 110 5.15 -14.67 -4.09
C VAL A 110 4.85 -13.73 -5.24
N PHE A 111 4.36 -12.56 -4.90
CA PHE A 111 4.06 -11.48 -5.84
C PHE A 111 4.97 -10.30 -5.56
N ALA A 112 5.38 -9.59 -6.60
CA ALA A 112 6.22 -8.40 -6.46
C ALA A 112 5.73 -7.27 -7.37
N VAL A 113 5.67 -6.08 -6.80
CA VAL A 113 5.38 -4.86 -7.54
C VAL A 113 6.67 -4.40 -8.23
N PRO A 114 6.68 -4.20 -9.55
CA PRO A 114 7.85 -3.69 -10.25
C PRO A 114 8.07 -2.22 -9.93
N GLY A 115 9.32 -1.79 -9.94
CA GLY A 115 9.66 -0.40 -9.73
C GLY A 115 10.77 0.08 -10.64
N ARG A 116 11.13 1.36 -10.52
CA ARG A 116 12.16 1.97 -11.36
C ARG A 116 13.53 1.32 -11.10
N ILE A 117 14.30 1.06 -12.15
CA ILE A 117 15.64 0.47 -12.04
C ILE A 117 16.63 1.39 -11.31
N THR A 118 16.33 2.69 -11.25
CA THR A 118 17.13 3.70 -10.54
C THR A 118 16.74 3.86 -9.08
N ASP A 119 15.64 3.21 -8.65
CA ASP A 119 15.17 3.28 -7.27
C ASP A 119 15.79 2.16 -6.44
N PRO A 120 16.59 2.48 -5.40
CA PRO A 120 17.19 1.49 -4.51
C PRO A 120 16.15 0.61 -3.80
N MET A 121 14.96 1.15 -3.51
CA MET A 121 13.88 0.41 -2.83
C MET A 121 13.17 -0.59 -3.73
N SER A 122 13.35 -0.49 -5.05
CA SER A 122 12.83 -1.45 -6.03
C SER A 122 13.85 -2.51 -6.45
N SER A 123 15.10 -2.42 -5.97
CA SER A 123 16.18 -3.35 -6.38
C SER A 123 15.90 -4.81 -6.00
N GLY A 124 15.29 -5.03 -4.84
CA GLY A 124 14.92 -6.37 -4.35
C GLY A 124 13.75 -6.96 -5.09
N THR A 125 12.64 -6.21 -5.29
CA THR A 125 11.48 -6.67 -6.04
C THR A 125 11.85 -6.97 -7.49
N ASN A 126 12.55 -6.06 -8.16
CA ASN A 126 13.03 -6.27 -9.54
C ASN A 126 13.98 -7.48 -9.66
N ARG A 127 14.78 -7.76 -8.63
CA ARG A 127 15.64 -8.95 -8.57
C ARG A 127 14.83 -10.23 -8.47
N MET A 128 13.79 -10.27 -7.61
CA MET A 128 12.91 -11.43 -7.46
C MET A 128 12.18 -11.73 -8.79
N LEU A 129 11.64 -10.69 -9.44
CA LEU A 129 11.00 -10.80 -10.74
C LEU A 129 11.96 -11.36 -11.80
N ARG A 130 13.19 -10.80 -11.89
CA ARG A 130 14.20 -11.26 -12.83
C ARG A 130 14.61 -12.73 -12.64
N ARG A 131 14.56 -13.23 -11.39
CA ARG A 131 14.91 -14.62 -11.06
C ARG A 131 13.75 -15.60 -11.17
N GLY A 132 12.55 -15.11 -11.44
CA GLY A 132 11.34 -15.95 -11.41
C GLY A 132 10.98 -16.41 -9.99
N GLU A 133 11.45 -15.72 -8.95
CA GLU A 133 11.16 -15.97 -7.54
C GLU A 133 9.81 -15.33 -7.13
N ALA A 134 9.27 -14.42 -7.93
CA ALA A 134 7.99 -13.76 -7.71
C ALA A 134 7.28 -13.50 -9.02
N ARG A 135 5.94 -13.50 -8.99
CA ARG A 135 5.10 -13.02 -10.09
C ARG A 135 5.04 -11.50 -10.08
N LEU A 136 5.15 -10.90 -11.26
CA LEU A 136 4.92 -9.48 -11.43
C LEU A 136 3.43 -9.20 -11.29
N ILE A 137 3.08 -8.20 -10.48
CA ILE A 137 1.71 -7.69 -10.36
C ILE A 137 1.69 -6.17 -10.52
N THR A 138 0.64 -5.69 -11.16
CA THR A 138 0.35 -4.27 -11.34
C THR A 138 -1.00 -3.88 -10.73
N SER A 139 -1.80 -4.87 -10.37
CA SER A 139 -3.12 -4.70 -9.76
C SER A 139 -3.44 -5.80 -8.74
N VAL A 140 -4.41 -5.52 -7.87
CA VAL A 140 -4.95 -6.51 -6.92
C VAL A 140 -5.71 -7.62 -7.66
N GLY A 141 -6.35 -7.30 -8.78
CA GLY A 141 -7.08 -8.27 -9.60
C GLY A 141 -6.21 -9.46 -10.01
N GLU A 142 -4.95 -9.22 -10.40
CA GLU A 142 -4.00 -10.27 -10.78
C GLU A 142 -3.69 -11.24 -9.62
N ILE A 143 -3.72 -10.76 -8.37
CA ILE A 143 -3.57 -11.61 -7.18
C ILE A 143 -4.81 -12.47 -6.99
N LEU A 144 -6.01 -11.88 -7.14
CA LEU A 144 -7.27 -12.59 -6.97
C LEU A 144 -7.45 -13.67 -8.04
N GLU A 145 -7.13 -13.36 -9.30
CA GLU A 145 -7.14 -14.31 -10.40
C GLU A 145 -6.26 -15.54 -10.14
N GLU A 146 -5.06 -15.33 -9.57
CA GLU A 146 -4.15 -16.43 -9.23
C GLU A 146 -4.77 -17.41 -8.24
N PHE A 147 -5.59 -16.92 -7.32
CA PHE A 147 -6.29 -17.75 -6.34
C PHE A 147 -7.69 -18.18 -6.80
N GLY A 148 -8.07 -17.91 -8.06
CA GLY A 148 -9.40 -18.24 -8.59
C GLY A 148 -10.53 -17.49 -7.87
N LEU A 149 -10.22 -16.33 -7.32
CA LEU A 149 -11.18 -15.42 -6.68
C LEU A 149 -11.63 -14.38 -7.70
N GLU A 150 -12.93 -14.16 -7.78
CA GLU A 150 -13.44 -13.04 -8.56
C GLU A 150 -13.03 -11.73 -7.88
N SER A 151 -12.41 -10.85 -8.63
CA SER A 151 -12.33 -9.45 -8.22
C SER A 151 -13.77 -8.95 -8.20
N GLY A 152 -14.34 -8.79 -7.01
CA GLY A 152 -15.49 -7.91 -6.89
C GLY A 152 -15.00 -6.58 -7.45
N GLU A 153 -15.46 -6.22 -8.63
CA GLU A 153 -15.22 -4.91 -9.17
C GLU A 153 -15.87 -3.90 -8.20
N GLU A 154 -15.13 -3.43 -7.21
CA GLU A 154 -15.30 -2.05 -6.82
C GLU A 154 -14.88 -1.29 -8.07
N SER A 155 -15.84 -0.99 -8.89
CA SER A 155 -15.65 -0.15 -10.06
C SER A 155 -15.28 1.23 -9.50
N VAL A 156 -13.97 1.47 -9.38
CA VAL A 156 -13.48 2.83 -9.17
C VAL A 156 -14.20 3.69 -10.20
N PRO A 157 -14.95 4.71 -9.81
CA PRO A 157 -15.74 5.50 -10.73
C PRO A 157 -14.89 5.95 -11.90
N ALA A 158 -15.26 5.54 -13.11
CA ALA A 158 -14.54 5.94 -14.31
C ALA A 158 -15.02 7.34 -14.72
N VAL A 159 -14.12 8.31 -14.67
CA VAL A 159 -14.37 9.66 -15.19
C VAL A 159 -13.78 9.74 -16.61
N ASN A 160 -14.61 10.03 -17.59
CA ASN A 160 -14.12 10.20 -18.95
C ASN A 160 -13.34 11.51 -19.05
N PHE A 161 -12.10 11.44 -19.51
CA PHE A 161 -11.26 12.64 -19.70
C PHE A 161 -11.92 13.70 -20.59
N ARG A 162 -12.77 13.27 -21.54
CA ARG A 162 -13.50 14.20 -22.43
C ARG A 162 -14.52 15.05 -21.69
N ASP A 163 -15.08 14.54 -20.59
CA ASP A 163 -16.12 15.21 -19.80
C ASP A 163 -15.54 16.24 -18.81
N LEU A 164 -14.23 16.23 -18.59
CA LEU A 164 -13.55 17.23 -17.78
C LEU A 164 -13.58 18.60 -18.47
N THR A 165 -13.72 19.65 -17.68
CA THR A 165 -13.59 21.03 -18.14
C THR A 165 -12.17 21.31 -18.68
N PRO A 166 -11.94 22.36 -19.43
CA PRO A 166 -10.60 22.72 -19.93
C PRO A 166 -9.58 22.83 -18.78
N LEU A 167 -9.94 23.53 -17.69
CA LEU A 167 -9.06 23.73 -16.55
C LEU A 167 -8.78 22.41 -15.79
N GLU A 168 -9.78 21.55 -15.59
CA GLU A 168 -9.57 20.21 -15.00
C GLU A 168 -8.64 19.36 -15.85
N LYS A 169 -8.73 19.42 -17.18
CA LYS A 169 -7.81 18.73 -18.09
C LYS A 169 -6.38 19.20 -17.93
N ASP A 170 -6.18 20.48 -17.79
CA ASP A 170 -4.85 21.07 -17.66
C ASP A 170 -4.25 20.79 -16.29
N ILE A 171 -5.04 20.84 -15.21
CA ILE A 171 -4.65 20.38 -13.87
C ILE A 171 -4.27 18.89 -13.91
N TYR A 172 -5.10 18.04 -14.49
CA TYR A 172 -4.82 16.61 -14.61
C TYR A 172 -3.50 16.34 -15.34
N ARG A 173 -3.24 17.03 -16.46
CA ARG A 173 -1.98 16.92 -17.19
C ARG A 173 -0.78 17.41 -16.39
N ALA A 174 -0.94 18.51 -15.64
CA ALA A 174 0.12 19.02 -14.78
C ALA A 174 0.48 18.03 -13.67
N LEU A 175 -0.52 17.44 -13.02
CA LEU A 175 -0.35 16.45 -11.95
C LEU A 175 0.09 15.06 -12.45
N SER A 176 -0.14 14.72 -13.71
CA SER A 176 0.40 13.48 -14.30
C SER A 176 1.93 13.49 -14.43
N GLN A 177 2.56 14.66 -14.32
CA GLN A 177 4.02 14.83 -14.32
C GLN A 177 4.63 14.80 -12.90
N GLY A 178 3.82 14.66 -11.87
CA GLY A 178 4.17 14.62 -10.45
C GLY A 178 3.36 15.58 -9.61
N GLU A 179 3.52 15.43 -8.30
CA GLU A 179 2.85 16.26 -7.30
C GLU A 179 3.19 17.75 -7.47
N LYS A 180 2.23 18.64 -7.20
CA LYS A 180 2.40 20.09 -7.30
C LYS A 180 1.61 20.83 -6.23
N ASN A 181 2.14 21.96 -5.79
CA ASN A 181 1.42 22.90 -4.95
C ASN A 181 0.61 23.91 -5.79
N GLU A 182 -0.19 24.73 -5.12
CA GLU A 182 -1.05 25.74 -5.76
C GLU A 182 -0.25 26.75 -6.55
N ASP A 183 0.89 27.23 -6.02
CA ASP A 183 1.74 28.22 -6.68
C ASP A 183 2.34 27.66 -7.98
N GLU A 184 2.82 26.41 -7.96
CA GLU A 184 3.35 25.72 -9.15
C GLU A 184 2.29 25.46 -10.21
N LEU A 185 1.04 25.26 -9.80
CA LEU A 185 -0.09 25.15 -10.74
C LEU A 185 -0.46 26.50 -11.33
N LEU A 186 -0.53 27.56 -10.52
CA LEU A 186 -0.78 28.94 -10.99
C LEU A 186 0.27 29.41 -11.99
N ASP A 187 1.54 29.11 -11.75
CA ASP A 187 2.64 29.50 -12.65
C ASP A 187 2.56 28.80 -14.03
N ARG A 188 1.86 27.67 -14.10
CA ARG A 188 1.78 26.85 -15.33
C ARG A 188 0.47 26.98 -16.07
N LEU A 189 -0.59 27.35 -15.38
CA LEU A 189 -1.94 27.38 -15.90
C LEU A 189 -2.42 28.82 -16.04
N ASP A 190 -3.08 29.11 -17.15
CA ASP A 190 -3.66 30.44 -17.42
C ASP A 190 -5.04 30.53 -16.76
N CYS A 191 -5.04 30.68 -15.42
CA CYS A 191 -6.26 30.79 -14.63
C CYS A 191 -6.04 31.72 -13.41
N ASP A 192 -7.11 32.22 -12.84
CA ASP A 192 -7.03 32.96 -11.59
C ASP A 192 -7.03 32.03 -10.36
N VAL A 193 -6.63 32.57 -9.20
CA VAL A 193 -6.51 31.81 -7.94
C VAL A 193 -7.87 31.21 -7.52
N GLY A 194 -8.97 31.95 -7.71
CA GLY A 194 -10.30 31.51 -7.29
C GLY A 194 -10.77 30.33 -8.13
N ASP A 195 -10.57 30.37 -9.43
CA ASP A 195 -10.92 29.29 -10.35
C ASP A 195 -10.08 28.05 -10.08
N LEU A 196 -8.77 28.22 -9.81
CA LEU A 196 -7.90 27.11 -9.46
C LEU A 196 -8.36 26.40 -8.18
N ILE A 197 -8.56 27.14 -7.07
CA ILE A 197 -8.96 26.56 -5.78
C ILE A 197 -10.32 25.87 -5.89
N SER A 198 -11.30 26.48 -6.58
CA SER A 198 -12.62 25.88 -6.76
C SER A 198 -12.54 24.58 -7.55
N THR A 199 -11.71 24.56 -8.61
CA THR A 199 -11.51 23.37 -9.45
C THR A 199 -10.76 22.26 -8.70
N LEU A 200 -9.69 22.59 -7.98
CA LEU A 200 -8.97 21.63 -7.14
C LEU A 200 -9.90 21.01 -6.08
N THR A 201 -10.75 21.82 -5.47
CA THR A 201 -11.75 21.34 -4.51
C THR A 201 -12.73 20.37 -5.18
N SER A 202 -13.29 20.74 -6.35
CA SER A 202 -14.20 19.89 -7.12
C SER A 202 -13.55 18.55 -7.50
N MET A 203 -12.31 18.60 -8.02
CA MET A 203 -11.57 17.40 -8.42
C MET A 203 -11.20 16.51 -7.22
N THR A 204 -11.00 17.10 -6.04
CA THR A 204 -10.77 16.36 -4.81
C THR A 204 -12.05 15.65 -4.35
N PHE A 205 -13.20 16.31 -4.38
CA PHE A 205 -14.49 15.71 -4.06
C PHE A 205 -14.90 14.59 -5.03
N SER A 206 -14.55 14.73 -6.30
CA SER A 206 -14.77 13.67 -7.30
C SER A 206 -13.73 12.53 -7.23
N GLY A 207 -12.75 12.64 -6.35
CA GLY A 207 -11.71 11.62 -6.14
C GLY A 207 -10.66 11.55 -7.26
N ILE A 208 -10.65 12.49 -8.22
CA ILE A 208 -9.67 12.51 -9.30
C ILE A 208 -8.28 12.88 -8.78
N ILE A 209 -8.23 13.76 -7.78
CA ILE A 209 -7.01 14.19 -7.10
C ILE A 209 -7.17 14.07 -5.60
N LYS A 210 -6.05 14.03 -4.88
CA LYS A 210 -5.99 14.12 -3.43
C LYS A 210 -5.03 15.21 -2.98
N GLN A 211 -5.34 15.81 -1.83
CA GLN A 211 -4.45 16.74 -1.17
C GLN A 211 -3.52 15.98 -0.22
N LEU A 212 -2.23 16.25 -0.34
CA LEU A 212 -1.17 15.69 0.50
C LEU A 212 -0.71 16.73 1.54
N PRO A 213 0.00 16.30 2.61
CA PRO A 213 0.60 17.23 3.56
C PRO A 213 1.50 18.26 2.86
N GLY A 214 1.43 19.53 3.30
CA GLY A 214 2.19 20.62 2.70
C GLY A 214 1.52 21.30 1.51
N SER A 215 0.18 21.22 1.42
CA SER A 215 -0.62 21.81 0.32
C SER A 215 -0.21 21.32 -1.07
N LEU A 216 0.28 20.08 -1.15
CA LEU A 216 0.56 19.39 -2.41
C LEU A 216 -0.68 18.66 -2.91
N TYR A 217 -0.86 18.61 -4.22
CA TYR A 217 -1.91 17.85 -4.89
C TYR A 217 -1.29 16.74 -5.75
N ALA A 218 -1.92 15.58 -5.78
CA ALA A 218 -1.55 14.44 -6.60
C ALA A 218 -2.78 13.79 -7.23
N LEU A 219 -2.60 13.06 -8.33
CA LEU A 219 -3.67 12.20 -8.87
C LEU A 219 -4.01 11.11 -7.86
N ASP A 220 -5.29 10.76 -7.77
CA ASP A 220 -5.78 9.65 -6.93
C ASP A 220 -6.46 8.55 -7.75
N PRO A 221 -5.69 7.68 -8.42
CA PRO A 221 -6.23 6.60 -9.24
C PRO A 221 -6.96 5.53 -8.43
N MET A 222 -6.90 5.58 -7.10
CA MET A 222 -7.58 4.65 -6.20
C MET A 222 -9.03 5.07 -5.92
N SER A 223 -9.35 6.37 -5.99
CA SER A 223 -10.69 6.89 -5.73
C SER A 223 -11.48 7.16 -7.02
N ALA A 224 -10.82 7.56 -8.11
CA ALA A 224 -11.45 7.69 -9.43
C ALA A 224 -10.42 7.44 -10.55
N ARG A 225 -10.81 6.67 -11.56
CA ARG A 225 -9.97 6.39 -12.72
C ARG A 225 -10.37 7.28 -13.90
N VAL A 226 -9.45 8.11 -14.39
CA VAL A 226 -9.67 8.88 -15.60
C VAL A 226 -9.38 8.02 -16.83
N VAL A 227 -10.37 7.86 -17.72
CA VAL A 227 -10.28 7.08 -18.97
C VAL A 227 -10.36 8.02 -20.17
N TYR A 228 -9.66 7.70 -21.29
CA TYR A 228 -9.56 8.55 -22.49
C TYR A 228 -10.53 8.14 -23.59
#